data_4390941a8586a9f0a17947a546eb99c1
#
_entry.id   4390941a8586a9f0a17947a546eb99c1
#
_cell.length_a   1.000
_cell.length_b   1.000
_cell.length_c   1.000
_cell.angle_alpha   90.00
_cell.angle_beta   90.00
_cell.angle_gamma   90.00
#
_symmetry.space_group_name_H-M   'P 1'
#
loop_
_entity.id
_entity.type
_entity.pdbx_description
1 polymer ?
#
loop_
_entity_poly.entity_id
_entity_poly.type
_entity_poly.pdbx_seq_one_letter_code
_entity_poly.pdbx_strand_id
1 'polypeptide(L)'
;MKKFLRFIFRIISIFYPYWLHQKLVFVKDACYSMWIRNFLGKVGERSTICYPCQLQGGGQKNIYIGNNTTIQASSILGCWTQYGQQQFPNASIKIGDNCSIGEFNHITSCDKIIIGNGVLTGRYVLISDNNHGGLSAEELDINPINRELKSKGGIVIGDNVWLGDKVSVLTGVHIGKNTIVAANAVVTTDLPDNCMAAGVPAKIVKKLS
;
A
#
# COMPACT_ATOMS: atom_id res chain seq x y z
N MET A 1 -33.55 28.41 8.62
CA MET A 1 -32.17 27.92 8.89
C MET A 1 -31.48 27.38 7.64
N LYS A 2 -31.96 26.30 6.94
CA LYS A 2 -31.31 25.71 5.77
C LYS A 2 -31.07 26.66 4.58
N LYS A 3 -32.04 27.57 4.25
CA LYS A 3 -31.91 28.54 3.15
C LYS A 3 -30.82 29.58 3.45
N PHE A 4 -30.71 30.04 4.69
CA PHE A 4 -29.72 31.02 5.14
C PHE A 4 -28.30 30.42 5.08
N LEU A 5 -28.11 29.16 5.56
CA LEU A 5 -26.83 28.46 5.45
C LEU A 5 -26.41 28.27 4.00
N ARG A 6 -27.32 27.87 3.10
CA ARG A 6 -27.02 27.74 1.66
C ARG A 6 -26.53 29.04 1.05
N PHE A 7 -27.13 30.17 1.44
CA PHE A 7 -26.70 31.49 0.98
C PHE A 7 -25.30 31.84 1.46
N ILE A 8 -24.97 31.59 2.75
CA ILE A 8 -23.63 31.79 3.30
C ILE A 8 -22.60 30.95 2.54
N PHE A 9 -22.85 29.63 2.37
CA PHE A 9 -21.91 28.76 1.67
C PHE A 9 -21.76 29.11 0.19
N ARG A 10 -22.79 29.68 -0.46
CA ARG A 10 -22.67 30.22 -1.82
C ARG A 10 -21.72 31.41 -1.87
N ILE A 11 -21.76 32.31 -0.89
CA ILE A 11 -20.79 33.40 -0.77
C ILE A 11 -19.40 32.88 -0.52
N ILE A 12 -19.24 31.95 0.43
CA ILE A 12 -17.93 31.33 0.72
C ILE A 12 -17.34 30.71 -0.53
N SER A 13 -18.13 30.02 -1.37
CA SER A 13 -17.63 29.39 -2.60
C SER A 13 -17.13 30.37 -3.66
N ILE A 14 -17.50 31.64 -3.60
CA ILE A 14 -16.97 32.71 -4.47
C ILE A 14 -15.51 33.03 -4.04
N PHE A 15 -15.25 33.15 -2.74
CA PHE A 15 -13.94 33.49 -2.18
C PHE A 15 -13.03 32.27 -2.02
N TYR A 16 -13.62 31.08 -1.90
CA TYR A 16 -12.90 29.80 -1.80
C TYR A 16 -13.43 28.82 -2.85
N PRO A 17 -13.17 29.07 -4.14
CA PRO A 17 -13.62 28.21 -5.23
C PRO A 17 -12.87 26.88 -5.22
N TYR A 18 -13.49 25.84 -5.79
CA TYR A 18 -12.97 24.48 -5.75
C TYR A 18 -11.56 24.34 -6.36
N TRP A 19 -11.24 25.10 -7.42
CA TRP A 19 -9.90 25.11 -7.99
C TRP A 19 -8.81 25.60 -7.01
N LEU A 20 -9.15 26.58 -6.15
CA LEU A 20 -8.24 27.06 -5.11
C LEU A 20 -8.03 25.99 -4.05
N HIS A 21 -9.13 25.31 -3.64
CA HIS A 21 -9.03 24.16 -2.75
C HIS A 21 -8.07 23.09 -3.32
N GLN A 22 -8.24 22.70 -4.59
CA GLN A 22 -7.35 21.71 -5.26
C GLN A 22 -5.88 22.16 -5.26
N LYS A 23 -5.61 23.45 -5.56
CA LYS A 23 -4.24 23.99 -5.48
C LYS A 23 -3.65 23.91 -4.06
N LEU A 24 -4.44 24.25 -3.05
CA LEU A 24 -3.98 24.17 -1.65
C LEU A 24 -3.71 22.72 -1.22
N VAL A 25 -4.54 21.77 -1.64
CA VAL A 25 -4.29 20.33 -1.42
C VAL A 25 -2.98 19.92 -2.08
N PHE A 26 -2.76 20.30 -3.34
CA PHE A 26 -1.51 20.02 -4.05
C PHE A 26 -0.27 20.57 -3.33
N VAL A 27 -0.33 21.84 -2.89
CA VAL A 27 0.76 22.47 -2.14
C VAL A 27 0.99 21.75 -0.80
N LYS A 28 -0.08 21.43 -0.08
CA LYS A 28 -0.01 20.66 1.17
C LYS A 28 0.69 19.31 0.95
N ASP A 29 0.30 18.57 -0.09
CA ASP A 29 0.87 17.25 -0.38
C ASP A 29 2.34 17.36 -0.83
N ALA A 30 2.70 18.40 -1.58
CA ALA A 30 4.08 18.67 -1.95
C ALA A 30 4.96 18.97 -0.72
N CYS A 31 4.50 19.85 0.18
CA CYS A 31 5.20 20.16 1.42
C CYS A 31 5.34 18.91 2.32
N TYR A 32 4.25 18.17 2.47
CA TYR A 32 4.25 16.93 3.26
C TYR A 32 5.21 15.90 2.66
N SER A 33 5.20 15.72 1.35
CA SER A 33 6.10 14.80 0.64
C SER A 33 7.57 15.17 0.85
N MET A 34 7.92 16.46 0.79
CA MET A 34 9.27 16.94 1.08
C MET A 34 9.70 16.67 2.53
N TRP A 35 8.77 16.70 3.46
CA TRP A 35 9.03 16.42 4.88
C TRP A 35 9.15 14.92 5.15
N ILE A 36 8.15 14.10 4.74
CA ILE A 36 8.10 12.68 5.10
C ILE A 36 9.21 11.85 4.44
N ARG A 37 9.67 12.23 3.24
CA ARG A 37 10.75 11.53 2.54
C ARG A 37 12.07 11.48 3.32
N ASN A 38 12.30 12.42 4.24
CA ASN A 38 13.50 12.44 5.09
C ASN A 38 13.54 11.29 6.10
N PHE A 39 12.41 10.65 6.40
CA PHE A 39 12.30 9.50 7.28
C PHE A 39 12.48 8.16 6.54
N LEU A 40 12.37 8.15 5.22
CA LEU A 40 12.49 6.95 4.39
C LEU A 40 13.96 6.69 3.99
N GLY A 41 14.23 5.49 3.45
CA GLY A 41 15.55 5.11 2.94
C GLY A 41 15.90 5.89 1.68
N LYS A 42 14.98 5.89 0.71
CA LYS A 42 15.10 6.67 -0.52
C LYS A 42 13.72 6.95 -1.11
N VAL A 43 13.53 8.15 -1.63
CA VAL A 43 12.38 8.50 -2.48
C VAL A 43 12.93 9.15 -3.74
N GLY A 44 12.59 8.58 -4.88
CA GLY A 44 13.06 9.01 -6.20
C GLY A 44 12.53 10.38 -6.61
N GLU A 45 13.05 10.86 -7.74
CA GLU A 45 12.65 12.14 -8.32
C GLU A 45 11.21 12.12 -8.80
N ARG A 46 10.54 13.27 -8.71
CA ARG A 46 9.13 13.46 -9.11
C ARG A 46 8.14 12.52 -8.45
N SER A 47 8.53 11.90 -7.33
CA SER A 47 7.66 11.04 -6.53
C SER A 47 7.02 11.83 -5.40
N THR A 48 5.74 11.55 -5.15
CA THR A 48 4.91 12.27 -4.18
C THR A 48 4.30 11.29 -3.18
N ILE A 49 4.31 11.67 -1.91
CA ILE A 49 3.62 10.96 -0.85
C ILE A 49 2.56 11.92 -0.30
N CYS A 50 1.28 11.62 -0.56
CA CYS A 50 0.16 12.49 -0.19
C CYS A 50 -0.17 12.38 1.31
N TYR A 51 -0.69 13.47 1.88
CA TYR A 51 -1.08 13.55 3.29
C TYR A 51 -2.52 12.99 3.51
N PRO A 52 -2.71 12.22 4.59
CA PRO A 52 -1.72 11.64 5.48
C PRO A 52 -1.12 10.33 4.92
N CYS A 53 0.11 10.01 5.29
CA CYS A 53 0.68 8.68 5.14
C CYS A 53 1.29 8.27 6.48
N GLN A 54 0.94 7.08 6.97
CA GLN A 54 1.45 6.57 8.24
C GLN A 54 2.66 5.68 8.01
N LEU A 55 3.72 5.88 8.79
CA LEU A 55 4.90 5.03 8.83
C LEU A 55 4.90 4.24 10.14
N GLN A 56 5.02 2.91 10.07
CA GLN A 56 4.94 2.02 11.21
C GLN A 56 6.13 1.04 11.25
N GLY A 57 6.35 0.37 12.38
CA GLY A 57 7.25 -0.78 12.51
C GLY A 57 8.73 -0.47 12.75
N GLY A 58 9.13 0.80 12.88
CA GLY A 58 10.52 1.19 13.21
C GLY A 58 11.50 1.13 12.04
N GLY A 59 11.18 0.42 10.96
CA GLY A 59 12.05 0.20 9.79
C GLY A 59 11.84 1.20 8.64
N GLN A 60 11.48 2.45 8.92
CA GLN A 60 11.18 3.44 7.87
C GLN A 60 12.35 3.65 6.89
N LYS A 61 13.59 3.52 7.37
CA LYS A 61 14.80 3.62 6.54
C LYS A 61 14.99 2.45 5.56
N ASN A 62 14.23 1.37 5.73
CA ASN A 62 14.19 0.23 4.82
C ASN A 62 13.04 0.33 3.80
N ILE A 63 12.38 1.49 3.70
CA ILE A 63 11.36 1.76 2.69
C ILE A 63 11.98 2.59 1.57
N TYR A 64 11.89 2.08 0.34
CA TYR A 64 12.46 2.67 -0.86
C TYR A 64 11.36 2.87 -1.90
N ILE A 65 11.27 4.07 -2.47
CA ILE A 65 10.29 4.44 -3.50
C ILE A 65 11.07 4.96 -4.70
N GLY A 66 10.76 4.46 -5.87
CA GLY A 66 11.37 4.84 -7.15
C GLY A 66 10.96 6.23 -7.63
N ASN A 67 11.23 6.52 -8.90
CA ASN A 67 10.94 7.80 -9.55
C ASN A 67 9.51 7.85 -10.10
N ASN A 68 8.93 9.05 -10.23
CA ASN A 68 7.58 9.26 -10.80
C ASN A 68 6.49 8.41 -10.11
N THR A 69 6.66 8.07 -8.85
CA THR A 69 5.74 7.20 -8.10
C THR A 69 4.92 8.02 -7.12
N THR A 70 3.63 7.77 -7.10
CA THR A 70 2.71 8.45 -6.18
C THR A 70 2.14 7.47 -5.16
N ILE A 71 2.27 7.82 -3.88
CA ILE A 71 1.57 7.16 -2.77
C ILE A 71 0.42 8.07 -2.38
N GLN A 72 -0.81 7.61 -2.59
CA GLN A 72 -2.01 8.39 -2.30
C GLN A 72 -2.30 8.48 -0.80
N ALA A 73 -3.18 9.43 -0.46
CA ALA A 73 -3.52 9.76 0.92
C ALA A 73 -4.04 8.57 1.73
N SER A 74 -3.87 8.65 3.04
CA SER A 74 -4.33 7.66 4.03
C SER A 74 -3.71 6.26 3.87
N SER A 75 -2.62 6.15 3.12
CA SER A 75 -1.85 4.91 3.01
C SER A 75 -1.03 4.65 4.28
N ILE A 76 -0.79 3.38 4.57
CA ILE A 76 0.06 2.91 5.68
C ILE A 76 1.22 2.12 5.08
N LEU A 77 2.45 2.52 5.42
CA LEU A 77 3.68 1.79 5.08
C LEU A 77 4.30 1.28 6.38
N GLY A 78 4.08 0.01 6.68
CA GLY A 78 4.58 -0.67 7.88
C GLY A 78 5.80 -1.51 7.56
N CYS A 79 6.99 -1.13 8.03
CA CYS A 79 8.20 -1.93 7.91
C CYS A 79 8.65 -2.31 9.33
N TRP A 80 8.38 -3.54 9.71
CA TRP A 80 8.58 -4.02 11.07
C TRP A 80 9.97 -4.65 11.21
N THR A 81 10.91 -3.91 11.79
CA THR A 81 12.24 -4.44 12.13
C THR A 81 12.25 -5.15 13.49
N GLN A 82 11.20 -4.93 14.29
CA GLN A 82 10.99 -5.59 15.57
C GLN A 82 9.50 -5.70 15.88
N TYR A 83 9.09 -6.80 16.51
CA TYR A 83 7.77 -6.99 17.10
C TYR A 83 7.89 -7.80 18.39
N GLY A 84 7.55 -7.22 19.54
CA GLY A 84 7.84 -7.83 20.83
C GLY A 84 9.34 -8.10 20.99
N GLN A 85 9.70 -9.35 21.21
CA GLN A 85 11.11 -9.79 21.31
C GLN A 85 11.71 -10.23 19.95
N GLN A 86 10.88 -10.37 18.90
CA GLN A 86 11.34 -10.79 17.60
C GLN A 86 12.05 -9.65 16.86
N GLN A 87 13.12 -9.98 16.14
CA GLN A 87 13.87 -9.09 15.29
C GLN A 87 13.74 -9.51 13.82
N PHE A 88 13.54 -8.53 12.94
CA PHE A 88 13.40 -8.73 11.49
C PHE A 88 14.41 -7.82 10.75
N PRO A 89 15.71 -8.18 10.78
CA PRO A 89 16.78 -7.30 10.25
C PRO A 89 16.67 -7.09 8.74
N ASN A 90 15.99 -7.98 8.02
CA ASN A 90 15.85 -7.95 6.56
C ASN A 90 14.53 -7.28 6.11
N ALA A 91 13.68 -6.86 7.05
CA ALA A 91 12.40 -6.24 6.73
C ALA A 91 12.60 -5.02 5.81
N SER A 92 11.90 -5.03 4.68
CA SER A 92 12.01 -3.96 3.70
C SER A 92 10.79 -3.86 2.80
N ILE A 93 10.53 -2.63 2.30
CA ILE A 93 9.53 -2.35 1.28
C ILE A 93 10.23 -1.60 0.14
N LYS A 94 10.14 -2.14 -1.07
CA LYS A 94 10.66 -1.50 -2.28
C LYS A 94 9.53 -1.33 -3.28
N ILE A 95 9.30 -0.09 -3.71
CA ILE A 95 8.30 0.27 -4.72
C ILE A 95 9.07 0.86 -5.90
N GLY A 96 8.82 0.36 -7.10
CA GLY A 96 9.51 0.74 -8.31
C GLY A 96 9.13 2.12 -8.85
N ASP A 97 9.53 2.38 -10.07
CA ASP A 97 9.29 3.62 -10.80
C ASP A 97 7.90 3.64 -11.44
N ASN A 98 7.36 4.84 -11.69
CA ASN A 98 6.09 5.05 -12.42
C ASN A 98 4.89 4.32 -11.79
N CYS A 99 4.88 4.12 -10.48
CA CYS A 99 3.78 3.47 -9.78
C CYS A 99 2.73 4.48 -9.29
N SER A 100 1.47 4.00 -9.21
CA SER A 100 0.38 4.73 -8.57
C SER A 100 -0.24 3.83 -7.50
N ILE A 101 0.08 4.12 -6.25
CA ILE A 101 -0.44 3.40 -5.08
C ILE A 101 -1.66 4.16 -4.56
N GLY A 102 -2.82 3.54 -4.63
CA GLY A 102 -4.13 4.16 -4.34
C GLY A 102 -4.31 4.57 -2.88
N GLU A 103 -5.43 5.24 -2.60
CA GLU A 103 -5.77 5.69 -1.25
C GLU A 103 -6.07 4.52 -0.30
N PHE A 104 -5.80 4.70 0.99
CA PHE A 104 -6.09 3.74 2.06
C PHE A 104 -5.39 2.38 1.88
N ASN A 105 -4.32 2.32 1.11
CA ASN A 105 -3.58 1.07 0.97
C ASN A 105 -2.74 0.79 2.22
N HIS A 106 -2.67 -0.48 2.61
CA HIS A 106 -1.86 -0.94 3.72
C HIS A 106 -0.80 -1.91 3.22
N ILE A 107 0.45 -1.47 3.18
CA ILE A 107 1.61 -2.28 2.79
C ILE A 107 2.42 -2.54 4.05
N THR A 108 2.49 -3.79 4.51
CA THR A 108 3.13 -4.13 5.78
C THR A 108 4.05 -5.33 5.64
N SER A 109 5.30 -5.15 6.07
CA SER A 109 6.39 -6.12 5.89
C SER A 109 7.14 -6.38 7.18
N CYS A 110 7.40 -7.65 7.48
CA CYS A 110 8.42 -8.09 8.43
C CYS A 110 9.55 -8.90 7.76
N ASP A 111 9.42 -9.18 6.45
CA ASP A 111 10.42 -9.84 5.63
C ASP A 111 10.77 -8.92 4.44
N LYS A 112 10.09 -9.05 3.32
CA LYS A 112 10.39 -8.27 2.13
C LYS A 112 9.17 -8.11 1.22
N ILE A 113 8.85 -6.85 0.86
CA ILE A 113 7.88 -6.58 -0.19
C ILE A 113 8.58 -5.84 -1.33
N ILE A 114 8.48 -6.40 -2.54
CA ILE A 114 8.97 -5.79 -3.76
C ILE A 114 7.79 -5.55 -4.69
N ILE A 115 7.58 -4.29 -5.07
CA ILE A 115 6.62 -3.86 -6.08
C ILE A 115 7.41 -3.32 -7.26
N GLY A 116 7.21 -3.90 -8.44
CA GLY A 116 7.88 -3.57 -9.69
C GLY A 116 7.51 -2.18 -10.21
N ASN A 117 7.89 -1.91 -11.45
CA ASN A 117 7.63 -0.64 -12.11
C ASN A 117 6.24 -0.60 -12.74
N GLY A 118 5.65 0.59 -12.86
CA GLY A 118 4.37 0.78 -13.54
C GLY A 118 3.18 0.12 -12.85
N VAL A 119 3.30 -0.24 -11.57
CA VAL A 119 2.21 -0.89 -10.82
C VAL A 119 1.14 0.13 -10.47
N LEU A 120 -0.11 -0.26 -10.75
CA LEU A 120 -1.30 0.48 -10.33
C LEU A 120 -2.04 -0.30 -9.25
N THR A 121 -2.34 0.33 -8.14
CA THR A 121 -3.28 -0.22 -7.16
C THR A 121 -4.52 0.64 -7.04
N GLY A 122 -5.66 0.00 -6.87
CA GLY A 122 -6.90 0.64 -6.43
C GLY A 122 -6.83 1.07 -4.98
N ARG A 123 -7.99 1.37 -4.40
CA ARG A 123 -8.15 1.78 -3.00
C ARG A 123 -8.26 0.57 -2.09
N TYR A 124 -7.86 0.75 -0.81
CA TYR A 124 -7.98 -0.27 0.25
C TYR A 124 -7.27 -1.59 -0.08
N VAL A 125 -6.20 -1.56 -0.87
CA VAL A 125 -5.40 -2.75 -1.15
C VAL A 125 -4.55 -3.07 0.08
N LEU A 126 -4.56 -4.35 0.48
CA LEU A 126 -3.68 -4.91 1.51
C LEU A 126 -2.57 -5.71 0.84
N ILE A 127 -1.32 -5.41 1.19
CA ILE A 127 -0.15 -6.21 0.83
C ILE A 127 0.58 -6.53 2.13
N SER A 128 0.46 -7.78 2.61
CA SER A 128 0.99 -8.19 3.91
C SER A 128 1.78 -9.47 3.80
N ASP A 129 3.08 -9.42 4.13
CA ASP A 129 3.95 -10.59 4.18
C ASP A 129 3.94 -11.28 5.55
N ASN A 130 3.10 -10.85 6.47
CA ASN A 130 3.09 -11.34 7.85
C ASN A 130 1.69 -11.60 8.39
N ASN A 131 1.64 -12.47 9.42
CA ASN A 131 0.46 -12.82 10.20
C ASN A 131 0.80 -12.85 11.69
N HIS A 132 -0.19 -12.62 12.57
CA HIS A 132 -0.07 -12.81 14.01
C HIS A 132 -0.22 -14.30 14.35
N GLY A 133 0.90 -15.02 14.46
CA GLY A 133 0.95 -16.43 14.76
C GLY A 133 0.68 -17.35 13.57
N GLY A 134 0.75 -18.65 13.84
CA GLY A 134 0.38 -19.73 12.94
C GLY A 134 -0.97 -20.34 13.30
N LEU A 135 -1.12 -21.62 12.95
CA LEU A 135 -2.32 -22.43 13.22
C LEU A 135 -2.01 -23.60 14.17
N SER A 136 -0.93 -23.51 14.95
CA SER A 136 -0.58 -24.56 15.90
C SER A 136 -1.48 -24.51 17.15
N ALA A 137 -1.71 -25.67 17.75
CA ALA A 137 -2.55 -25.76 18.93
C ALA A 137 -2.03 -24.90 20.11
N GLU A 138 -0.70 -24.82 20.25
CA GLU A 138 -0.03 -24.07 21.30
C GLU A 138 -0.27 -22.55 21.17
N GLU A 139 -0.52 -22.06 19.95
CA GLU A 139 -0.77 -20.64 19.70
C GLU A 139 -2.24 -20.23 19.91
N LEU A 140 -3.16 -21.21 19.95
CA LEU A 140 -4.59 -20.93 20.09
C LEU A 140 -4.93 -20.26 21.43
N ASP A 141 -4.24 -20.62 22.50
CA ASP A 141 -4.43 -20.09 23.85
C ASP A 141 -3.70 -18.75 24.07
N ILE A 142 -2.87 -18.31 23.11
CA ILE A 142 -2.16 -17.04 23.18
C ILE A 142 -3.04 -15.94 22.57
N ASN A 143 -3.22 -14.83 23.31
CA ASN A 143 -3.88 -13.64 22.74
C ASN A 143 -3.21 -13.23 21.41
N PRO A 144 -3.96 -13.05 20.31
CA PRO A 144 -3.39 -12.76 18.98
C PRO A 144 -2.37 -11.61 18.94
N ILE A 145 -2.55 -10.56 19.74
CA ILE A 145 -1.60 -9.44 19.81
C ILE A 145 -0.23 -9.85 20.38
N ASN A 146 -0.19 -10.92 21.18
CA ASN A 146 1.03 -11.42 21.82
C ASN A 146 1.68 -12.58 21.04
N ARG A 147 1.04 -13.03 19.96
CA ARG A 147 1.62 -14.06 19.09
C ARG A 147 2.78 -13.49 18.30
N GLU A 148 3.74 -14.34 18.02
CA GLU A 148 4.85 -13.98 17.12
C GLU A 148 4.35 -13.65 15.71
N LEU A 149 4.98 -12.67 15.06
CA LEU A 149 4.75 -12.47 13.63
C LEU A 149 5.40 -13.62 12.85
N LYS A 150 4.64 -14.19 11.92
CA LYS A 150 5.11 -15.24 11.02
C LYS A 150 4.95 -14.80 9.57
N SER A 151 5.98 -15.05 8.77
CA SER A 151 5.98 -14.89 7.32
C SER A 151 6.18 -16.24 6.64
N LYS A 152 5.51 -16.48 5.53
CA LYS A 152 5.79 -17.61 4.62
C LYS A 152 6.79 -17.24 3.55
N GLY A 153 7.36 -16.05 3.63
CA GLY A 153 8.25 -15.45 2.65
C GLY A 153 7.76 -14.08 2.20
N GLY A 154 8.65 -13.34 1.56
CA GLY A 154 8.35 -12.02 1.02
C GLY A 154 7.32 -12.06 -0.11
N ILE A 155 6.81 -10.88 -0.46
CA ILE A 155 5.89 -10.69 -1.59
C ILE A 155 6.65 -10.03 -2.74
N VAL A 156 6.42 -10.52 -3.96
CA VAL A 156 6.94 -9.90 -5.18
C VAL A 156 5.78 -9.63 -6.13
N ILE A 157 5.64 -8.38 -6.53
CA ILE A 157 4.67 -7.94 -7.54
C ILE A 157 5.47 -7.44 -8.75
N GLY A 158 5.28 -8.09 -9.89
CA GLY A 158 5.99 -7.79 -11.13
C GLY A 158 5.61 -6.43 -11.74
N ASP A 159 6.29 -6.06 -12.82
CA ASP A 159 6.05 -4.82 -13.53
C ASP A 159 4.66 -4.79 -14.17
N ASN A 160 4.08 -3.59 -14.27
CA ASN A 160 2.79 -3.33 -14.92
C ASN A 160 1.62 -4.15 -14.36
N VAL A 161 1.69 -4.57 -13.11
CA VAL A 161 0.56 -5.25 -12.43
C VAL A 161 -0.50 -4.22 -12.07
N TRP A 162 -1.76 -4.60 -12.28
CA TRP A 162 -2.91 -3.84 -11.80
C TRP A 162 -3.67 -4.61 -10.74
N LEU A 163 -3.68 -4.07 -9.52
CA LEU A 163 -4.51 -4.57 -8.41
C LEU A 163 -5.76 -3.70 -8.30
N GLY A 164 -6.93 -4.29 -8.48
CA GLY A 164 -8.22 -3.61 -8.30
C GLY A 164 -8.47 -3.19 -6.83
N ASP A 165 -9.54 -2.45 -6.60
CA ASP A 165 -9.92 -2.01 -5.24
C ASP A 165 -10.10 -3.20 -4.28
N LYS A 166 -9.64 -3.04 -3.04
CA LYS A 166 -9.78 -4.01 -1.95
C LYS A 166 -9.15 -5.39 -2.23
N VAL A 167 -8.17 -5.45 -3.13
CA VAL A 167 -7.38 -6.66 -3.30
C VAL A 167 -6.53 -6.89 -2.06
N SER A 168 -6.42 -8.15 -1.63
CA SER A 168 -5.48 -8.57 -0.59
C SER A 168 -4.44 -9.51 -1.19
N VAL A 169 -3.15 -9.17 -1.02
CA VAL A 169 -2.01 -10.02 -1.38
C VAL A 169 -1.37 -10.51 -0.11
N LEU A 170 -1.34 -11.84 0.07
CA LEU A 170 -0.90 -12.46 1.31
C LEU A 170 0.55 -12.99 1.22
N THR A 171 1.09 -13.31 2.37
CA THR A 171 2.49 -13.71 2.59
C THR A 171 2.98 -14.80 1.63
N GLY A 172 4.19 -14.63 1.09
CA GLY A 172 4.87 -15.57 0.20
C GLY A 172 4.40 -15.57 -1.25
N VAL A 173 3.50 -14.64 -1.64
CA VAL A 173 2.92 -14.61 -3.00
C VAL A 173 3.83 -13.87 -3.98
N HIS A 174 3.97 -14.45 -5.19
CA HIS A 174 4.55 -13.81 -6.36
C HIS A 174 3.47 -13.55 -7.42
N ILE A 175 3.33 -12.30 -7.87
CA ILE A 175 2.44 -11.91 -8.98
C ILE A 175 3.31 -11.54 -10.17
N GLY A 176 3.19 -12.28 -11.27
CA GLY A 176 3.91 -12.06 -12.52
C GLY A 176 3.54 -10.72 -13.17
N LYS A 177 4.43 -10.23 -14.06
CA LYS A 177 4.25 -8.96 -14.78
C LYS A 177 2.98 -8.96 -15.64
N ASN A 178 2.47 -7.75 -15.91
CA ASN A 178 1.27 -7.50 -16.73
C ASN A 178 0.02 -8.24 -16.24
N THR A 179 -0.02 -8.64 -14.96
CA THR A 179 -1.15 -9.37 -14.38
C THR A 179 -2.17 -8.39 -13.81
N ILE A 180 -3.44 -8.71 -14.02
CA ILE A 180 -4.58 -7.94 -13.50
C ILE A 180 -5.24 -8.78 -12.40
N VAL A 181 -5.40 -8.19 -11.22
CA VAL A 181 -6.15 -8.80 -10.12
C VAL A 181 -7.43 -8.00 -9.91
N ALA A 182 -8.57 -8.66 -10.12
CA ALA A 182 -9.89 -8.01 -10.02
C ALA A 182 -10.18 -7.54 -8.58
N ALA A 183 -11.01 -6.51 -8.47
CA ALA A 183 -11.41 -5.96 -7.18
C ALA A 183 -11.98 -7.03 -6.23
N ASN A 184 -11.73 -6.87 -4.92
CA ASN A 184 -12.11 -7.76 -3.82
C ASN A 184 -11.49 -9.18 -3.90
N ALA A 185 -10.50 -9.41 -4.74
CA ALA A 185 -9.81 -10.70 -4.78
C ALA A 185 -8.81 -10.86 -3.62
N VAL A 186 -8.61 -12.10 -3.16
CA VAL A 186 -7.61 -12.46 -2.15
C VAL A 186 -6.60 -13.40 -2.78
N VAL A 187 -5.38 -12.91 -3.02
CA VAL A 187 -4.28 -13.68 -3.64
C VAL A 187 -3.53 -14.43 -2.54
N THR A 188 -3.63 -15.76 -2.57
CA THR A 188 -3.03 -16.67 -1.59
C THR A 188 -1.98 -17.59 -2.18
N THR A 189 -1.84 -17.58 -3.52
CA THR A 189 -0.91 -18.39 -4.31
C THR A 189 -0.36 -17.56 -5.46
N ASP A 190 0.78 -17.97 -6.01
CA ASP A 190 1.43 -17.29 -7.12
C ASP A 190 0.53 -17.17 -8.34
N LEU A 191 0.65 -16.05 -9.03
CA LEU A 191 0.00 -15.77 -10.30
C LEU A 191 1.08 -15.59 -11.39
N PRO A 192 0.96 -16.28 -12.54
CA PRO A 192 1.93 -16.14 -13.63
C PRO A 192 1.82 -14.77 -14.32
N ASP A 193 2.78 -14.51 -15.20
CA ASP A 193 2.72 -13.35 -16.11
C ASP A 193 1.50 -13.36 -17.00
N ASN A 194 1.07 -12.16 -17.42
CA ASN A 194 0.07 -11.97 -18.48
C ASN A 194 -1.24 -12.72 -18.20
N CYS A 195 -1.80 -12.60 -17.02
CA CYS A 195 -3.08 -13.19 -16.69
C CYS A 195 -4.03 -12.21 -15.99
N MET A 196 -5.30 -12.58 -15.95
CA MET A 196 -6.29 -11.95 -15.09
C MET A 196 -6.75 -12.96 -14.05
N ALA A 197 -6.74 -12.55 -12.78
CA ALA A 197 -7.19 -13.37 -11.65
C ALA A 197 -8.33 -12.67 -10.90
N ALA A 198 -9.24 -13.46 -10.33
CA ALA A 198 -10.37 -12.95 -9.55
C ALA A 198 -10.81 -13.96 -8.48
N GLY A 199 -11.53 -13.49 -7.47
CA GLY A 199 -12.20 -14.34 -6.47
C GLY A 199 -11.44 -14.46 -5.14
N VAL A 200 -12.04 -15.22 -4.21
CA VAL A 200 -11.53 -15.50 -2.85
C VAL A 200 -11.60 -17.01 -2.62
N PRO A 201 -10.46 -17.73 -2.68
CA PRO A 201 -9.14 -17.26 -3.13
C PRO A 201 -9.11 -16.92 -4.63
N ALA A 202 -8.20 -16.04 -5.03
CA ALA A 202 -8.04 -15.64 -6.42
C ALA A 202 -7.64 -16.82 -7.31
N LYS A 203 -8.29 -16.92 -8.47
CA LYS A 203 -8.00 -17.92 -9.51
C LYS A 203 -7.83 -17.22 -10.86
N ILE A 204 -7.01 -17.80 -11.74
CA ILE A 204 -6.84 -17.29 -13.08
C ILE A 204 -8.17 -17.47 -13.83
N VAL A 205 -8.73 -16.36 -14.31
CA VAL A 205 -9.98 -16.36 -15.10
C VAL A 205 -9.72 -16.15 -16.59
N LYS A 206 -8.54 -15.58 -16.94
CA LYS A 206 -8.17 -15.32 -18.32
C LYS A 206 -6.65 -15.25 -18.46
N LYS A 207 -6.10 -15.80 -19.54
CA LYS A 207 -4.74 -15.49 -20.01
C LYS A 207 -4.81 -14.28 -20.94
N LEU A 208 -3.90 -13.32 -20.74
CA LEU A 208 -3.76 -12.14 -21.58
C LEU A 208 -2.72 -12.47 -22.67
N SER A 209 -3.09 -12.32 -23.90
CA SER A 209 -2.23 -12.60 -25.07
C SER A 209 -1.41 -11.39 -25.40
#